data_94d3ab38be2b98d7f01daf4e56e35fad
#
_entry.id   94d3ab38be2b98d7f01daf4e56e35fad
#
_cell.length_a   1.000
_cell.length_b   1.000
_cell.length_c   1.000
_cell.angle_alpha   90.00
_cell.angle_beta   90.00
_cell.angle_gamma   90.00
#
_symmetry.space_group_name_H-M   'P 1'
#
loop_
_entity.id
_entity.type
_entity.pdbx_description
1 polymer ?
#
loop_
_entity_poly.entity_id
_entity_poly.type
_entity_poly.pdbx_seq_one_letter_code
_entity_poly.pdbx_strand_id
1 'polypeptide(L)'
;MPRTDATFAGHDGQQLAARIDLPDGEVRAWAVFAHCFTCSMDGRAASHVSRALARHGIGVLRFDFTGLGASEGDFADTHFSSNLADLHAAIGFLRTQYAAPRLLVGHSLGGAAVLAIAGQVPEVRAVATIGAPADPAHVVHQFEDEIDEIRADGEAEVRLGGRPFTIRREFLADVAAQDPDARIAALDAALLVMHSPVDRVVGIDQAAAIYARAKHPKSFIALDGADHLLTGREDAAWAASLIAAWSARYLD
;
A
#
# COMPACT_ATOMS: atom_id res chain seq x y z
N MET A 1 -19.54 -6.74 11.28
CA MET A 1 -18.30 -6.05 11.69
C MET A 1 -18.55 -4.56 11.65
N PRO A 2 -18.29 -3.85 12.74
CA PRO A 2 -18.40 -2.40 12.80
C PRO A 2 -17.41 -1.73 11.84
N ARG A 3 -17.81 -0.59 11.32
CA ARG A 3 -17.01 0.24 10.45
C ARG A 3 -17.23 1.69 10.80
N THR A 4 -16.15 2.46 10.89
CA THR A 4 -16.21 3.87 11.23
C THR A 4 -15.49 4.67 10.17
N ASP A 5 -16.14 5.70 9.64
CA ASP A 5 -15.49 6.68 8.76
C ASP A 5 -14.76 7.70 9.64
N ALA A 6 -13.60 8.15 9.17
CA ALA A 6 -12.75 9.11 9.85
C ALA A 6 -12.08 10.03 8.83
N THR A 7 -11.56 11.15 9.32
CA THR A 7 -10.67 12.03 8.56
C THR A 7 -9.49 12.40 9.43
N PHE A 8 -8.35 12.69 8.81
CA PHE A 8 -7.17 13.19 9.49
C PHE A 8 -6.38 14.12 8.57
N ALA A 9 -5.56 14.99 9.16
CA ALA A 9 -4.70 15.87 8.38
C ALA A 9 -3.58 15.07 7.70
N GLY A 10 -3.46 15.21 6.38
CA GLY A 10 -2.33 14.73 5.60
C GLY A 10 -1.08 15.59 5.82
N HIS A 11 -0.04 15.34 5.02
CA HIS A 11 1.26 15.97 5.20
C HIS A 11 1.25 17.49 4.97
N ASP A 12 0.40 17.99 4.06
CA ASP A 12 0.24 19.42 3.77
C ASP A 12 -1.01 20.04 4.43
N GLY A 13 -1.62 19.34 5.38
CA GLY A 13 -2.78 19.82 6.13
C GLY A 13 -4.14 19.56 5.47
N GLN A 14 -4.19 19.05 4.24
CA GLN A 14 -5.42 18.61 3.57
C GLN A 14 -6.07 17.46 4.35
N GLN A 15 -7.39 17.38 4.31
CA GLN A 15 -8.11 16.31 4.99
C GLN A 15 -8.09 15.02 4.17
N LEU A 16 -7.53 13.97 4.73
CA LEU A 16 -7.53 12.63 4.15
C LEU A 16 -8.70 11.82 4.69
N ALA A 17 -9.46 11.22 3.78
CA ALA A 17 -10.57 10.34 4.11
C ALA A 17 -10.05 8.96 4.49
N ALA A 18 -10.60 8.41 5.56
CA ALA A 18 -10.21 7.12 6.09
C ALA A 18 -11.40 6.29 6.54
N ARG A 19 -11.15 5.00 6.66
CA ARG A 19 -12.11 4.04 7.16
C ARG A 19 -11.44 3.03 8.06
N ILE A 20 -12.09 2.73 9.18
CA ILE A 20 -11.62 1.79 10.16
C ILE A 20 -12.55 0.59 10.14
N ASP A 21 -12.01 -0.56 9.76
CA ASP A 21 -12.71 -1.85 9.84
C ASP A 21 -12.33 -2.52 11.17
N LEU A 22 -13.34 -2.81 12.00
CA LEU A 22 -13.16 -3.35 13.35
C LEU A 22 -13.64 -4.81 13.44
N PRO A 23 -13.03 -5.65 14.27
CA PRO A 23 -13.58 -6.96 14.61
C PRO A 23 -14.89 -6.82 15.41
N ASP A 24 -15.68 -7.88 15.45
CA ASP A 24 -16.88 -7.93 16.31
C ASP A 24 -16.51 -8.11 17.81
N GLY A 25 -15.27 -8.42 18.13
CA GLY A 25 -14.72 -8.59 19.47
C GLY A 25 -13.55 -7.63 19.74
N GLU A 26 -12.67 -8.04 20.63
CA GLU A 26 -11.47 -7.28 20.99
C GLU A 26 -10.51 -7.16 19.81
N VAL A 27 -9.90 -5.97 19.66
CA VAL A 27 -8.83 -5.71 18.69
C VAL A 27 -7.52 -6.26 19.25
N ARG A 28 -6.99 -7.33 18.66
CA ARG A 28 -5.73 -7.96 19.07
C ARG A 28 -4.52 -7.19 18.58
N ALA A 29 -4.61 -6.60 17.40
CA ALA A 29 -3.56 -5.78 16.80
C ALA A 29 -4.17 -4.79 15.80
N TRP A 30 -3.40 -3.74 15.49
CA TRP A 30 -3.77 -2.75 14.49
C TRP A 30 -2.91 -2.85 13.25
N ALA A 31 -3.55 -2.58 12.10
CA ALA A 31 -2.90 -2.52 10.80
C ALA A 31 -3.26 -1.25 10.04
N VAL A 32 -2.36 -0.82 9.16
CA VAL A 32 -2.66 0.16 8.10
C VAL A 32 -2.61 -0.55 6.76
N PHE A 33 -3.60 -0.29 5.91
CA PHE A 33 -3.65 -0.77 4.53
C PHE A 33 -3.40 0.39 3.55
N ALA A 34 -2.33 0.32 2.77
CA ALA A 34 -1.98 1.23 1.69
C ALA A 34 -2.44 0.65 0.34
N HIS A 35 -3.34 1.37 -0.35
CA HIS A 35 -3.89 0.93 -1.63
C HIS A 35 -2.96 1.20 -2.82
N CYS A 36 -3.31 0.69 -4.00
CA CYS A 36 -2.55 0.83 -5.24
C CYS A 36 -2.61 2.25 -5.83
N PHE A 37 -1.71 2.52 -6.79
CA PHE A 37 -1.65 3.76 -7.55
C PHE A 37 -3.01 4.07 -8.21
N THR A 38 -3.50 5.28 -8.04
CA THR A 38 -4.82 5.75 -8.55
C THR A 38 -6.05 4.97 -8.08
N CYS A 39 -5.90 4.08 -7.10
CA CYS A 39 -7.02 3.37 -6.47
C CYS A 39 -7.72 4.25 -5.41
N SER A 40 -8.51 3.60 -4.56
CA SER A 40 -9.08 4.21 -3.36
C SER A 40 -9.21 3.19 -2.24
N MET A 41 -9.45 3.68 -1.03
CA MET A 41 -9.72 2.83 0.14
C MET A 41 -10.95 1.93 -0.04
N ASP A 42 -11.87 2.27 -0.95
CA ASP A 42 -13.04 1.46 -1.29
C ASP A 42 -12.80 0.49 -2.44
N GLY A 43 -11.61 0.50 -3.02
CA GLY A 43 -11.17 -0.50 -4.00
C GLY A 43 -11.35 -1.92 -3.47
N ARG A 44 -11.56 -2.89 -4.39
CA ARG A 44 -11.88 -4.29 -4.01
C ARG A 44 -10.80 -4.90 -3.13
N ALA A 45 -9.53 -4.80 -3.50
CA ALA A 45 -8.43 -5.31 -2.68
C ALA A 45 -8.45 -4.68 -1.28
N ALA A 46 -8.43 -3.34 -1.19
CA ALA A 46 -8.41 -2.63 0.09
C ALA A 46 -9.59 -3.02 0.98
N SER A 47 -10.83 -2.97 0.45
CA SER A 47 -12.03 -3.22 1.23
C SER A 47 -12.22 -4.69 1.61
N HIS A 48 -11.91 -5.64 0.71
CA HIS A 48 -12.08 -7.07 0.99
C HIS A 48 -11.02 -7.59 1.96
N VAL A 49 -9.75 -7.22 1.73
CA VAL A 49 -8.64 -7.64 2.61
C VAL A 49 -8.81 -7.05 3.99
N SER A 50 -9.10 -5.74 4.12
CA SER A 50 -9.27 -5.10 5.43
C SER A 50 -10.41 -5.70 6.24
N ARG A 51 -11.57 -5.92 5.61
CA ARG A 51 -12.69 -6.60 6.28
C ARG A 51 -12.38 -8.04 6.65
N ALA A 52 -11.62 -8.74 5.84
CA ALA A 52 -11.22 -10.10 6.15
C ALA A 52 -10.23 -10.14 7.31
N LEU A 53 -9.25 -9.23 7.38
CA LEU A 53 -8.35 -9.08 8.53
C LEU A 53 -9.11 -8.73 9.80
N ALA A 54 -10.14 -7.88 9.72
CA ALA A 54 -10.98 -7.56 10.86
C ALA A 54 -11.68 -8.83 11.42
N ARG A 55 -12.12 -9.78 10.57
CA ARG A 55 -12.65 -11.07 11.04
C ARG A 55 -11.64 -11.92 11.82
N HIS A 56 -10.36 -11.66 11.63
CA HIS A 56 -9.27 -12.32 12.36
C HIS A 56 -8.80 -11.53 13.60
N GLY A 57 -9.56 -10.52 14.03
CA GLY A 57 -9.25 -9.74 15.23
C GLY A 57 -8.26 -8.59 15.01
N ILE A 58 -7.98 -8.22 13.76
CA ILE A 58 -7.07 -7.13 13.42
C ILE A 58 -7.87 -5.89 13.03
N GLY A 59 -7.78 -4.81 13.82
CA GLY A 59 -8.34 -3.52 13.44
C GLY A 59 -7.55 -2.93 12.28
N VAL A 60 -8.22 -2.47 11.21
CA VAL A 60 -7.53 -1.99 10.00
C VAL A 60 -7.96 -0.57 9.66
N LEU A 61 -6.99 0.34 9.62
CA LEU A 61 -7.14 1.64 9.00
C LEU A 61 -6.78 1.53 7.51
N ARG A 62 -7.70 1.92 6.64
CA ARG A 62 -7.45 2.18 5.22
C ARG A 62 -7.86 3.61 4.91
N PHE A 63 -7.14 4.26 4.02
CA PHE A 63 -7.36 5.68 3.72
C PHE A 63 -7.14 5.95 2.24
N ASP A 64 -7.63 7.08 1.76
CA ASP A 64 -7.33 7.60 0.43
C ASP A 64 -6.14 8.54 0.50
N PHE A 65 -5.12 8.33 -0.33
CA PHE A 65 -4.01 9.26 -0.48
C PHE A 65 -4.49 10.62 -1.01
N THR A 66 -3.72 11.67 -0.81
CA THR A 66 -3.99 13.03 -1.31
C THR A 66 -4.43 13.00 -2.79
N GLY A 67 -5.51 13.71 -3.10
CA GLY A 67 -6.07 13.81 -4.46
C GLY A 67 -6.76 12.57 -4.99
N LEU A 68 -6.95 11.53 -4.16
CA LEU A 68 -7.62 10.28 -4.53
C LEU A 68 -8.88 10.04 -3.69
N GLY A 69 -9.83 9.31 -4.28
CA GLY A 69 -11.04 8.88 -3.59
C GLY A 69 -11.86 10.04 -3.03
N ALA A 70 -11.99 10.08 -1.69
CA ALA A 70 -12.68 11.13 -0.96
C ALA A 70 -11.72 12.07 -0.19
N SER A 71 -10.42 11.92 -0.36
CA SER A 71 -9.41 12.81 0.20
C SER A 71 -9.33 14.12 -0.58
N GLU A 72 -9.01 15.21 0.13
CA GLU A 72 -8.75 16.50 -0.45
C GLU A 72 -7.39 16.55 -1.19
N GLY A 73 -7.12 17.67 -1.84
CA GLY A 73 -5.90 17.93 -2.61
C GLY A 73 -6.04 17.58 -4.08
N ASP A 74 -4.98 17.82 -4.84
CA ASP A 74 -4.91 17.49 -6.26
C ASP A 74 -3.88 16.35 -6.47
N PHE A 75 -4.27 15.31 -7.18
CA PHE A 75 -3.38 14.21 -7.52
C PHE A 75 -2.15 14.67 -8.34
N ALA A 76 -2.33 15.70 -9.18
CA ALA A 76 -1.25 16.26 -9.98
C ALA A 76 -0.10 16.84 -9.12
N ASP A 77 -0.39 17.28 -7.90
CA ASP A 77 0.60 17.82 -6.96
C ASP A 77 1.29 16.71 -6.12
N THR A 78 0.92 15.45 -6.33
CA THR A 78 1.45 14.33 -5.55
C THR A 78 2.63 13.65 -6.23
N HIS A 79 3.47 13.02 -5.42
CA HIS A 79 4.57 12.17 -5.83
C HIS A 79 4.77 11.04 -4.81
N PHE A 80 5.67 10.09 -5.05
CA PHE A 80 5.84 8.95 -4.16
C PHE A 80 6.21 9.36 -2.73
N SER A 81 7.12 10.34 -2.59
CA SER A 81 7.51 10.85 -1.25
C SER A 81 6.34 11.52 -0.51
N SER A 82 5.44 12.23 -1.19
CA SER A 82 4.22 12.77 -0.56
C SER A 82 3.27 11.65 -0.11
N ASN A 83 3.16 10.58 -0.89
CA ASN A 83 2.39 9.39 -0.47
C ASN A 83 3.00 8.71 0.77
N LEU A 84 4.34 8.68 0.89
CA LEU A 84 4.99 8.20 2.11
C LEU A 84 4.65 9.09 3.31
N ALA A 85 4.60 10.40 3.11
CA ALA A 85 4.23 11.35 4.17
C ALA A 85 2.75 11.20 4.58
N ASP A 86 1.83 10.99 3.65
CA ASP A 86 0.43 10.66 3.94
C ASP A 86 0.30 9.35 4.73
N LEU A 87 1.08 8.34 4.35
CA LEU A 87 1.09 7.07 5.06
C LEU A 87 1.65 7.23 6.50
N HIS A 88 2.65 8.08 6.71
CA HIS A 88 3.11 8.45 8.04
C HIS A 88 2.02 9.17 8.84
N ALA A 89 1.28 10.10 8.22
CA ALA A 89 0.16 10.79 8.87
C ALA A 89 -0.95 9.80 9.28
N ALA A 90 -1.28 8.81 8.42
CA ALA A 90 -2.23 7.75 8.73
C ALA A 90 -1.78 6.89 9.93
N ILE A 91 -0.50 6.54 10.00
CA ILE A 91 0.09 5.82 11.14
C ILE A 91 0.02 6.67 12.41
N GLY A 92 0.34 7.96 12.31
CA GLY A 92 0.24 8.92 13.42
C GLY A 92 -1.18 9.06 13.95
N PHE A 93 -2.16 9.17 13.05
CA PHE A 93 -3.57 9.19 13.39
C PHE A 93 -3.99 7.92 14.13
N LEU A 94 -3.65 6.75 13.60
CA LEU A 94 -4.00 5.48 14.23
C LEU A 94 -3.37 5.34 15.62
N ARG A 95 -2.10 5.73 15.76
CA ARG A 95 -1.36 5.73 17.03
C ARG A 95 -2.02 6.60 18.09
N THR A 96 -2.55 7.77 17.69
CA THR A 96 -3.13 8.74 18.65
C THR A 96 -4.57 8.43 18.98
N GLN A 97 -5.36 7.91 18.05
CA GLN A 97 -6.79 7.69 18.25
C GLN A 97 -7.11 6.27 18.77
N TYR A 98 -6.23 5.32 18.52
CA TYR A 98 -6.41 3.90 18.86
C TYR A 98 -5.15 3.30 19.47
N ALA A 99 -4.29 2.71 18.63
CA ALA A 99 -2.98 2.21 19.02
C ALA A 99 -2.05 2.17 17.79
N ALA A 100 -0.75 2.17 18.03
CA ALA A 100 0.23 2.07 16.96
C ALA A 100 0.05 0.79 16.14
N PRO A 101 0.15 0.86 14.80
CA PRO A 101 0.04 -0.34 13.97
C PRO A 101 1.24 -1.26 14.18
N ARG A 102 0.96 -2.55 14.31
CA ARG A 102 1.98 -3.60 14.33
C ARG A 102 2.12 -4.32 12.98
N LEU A 103 1.15 -4.13 12.08
CA LEU A 103 1.12 -4.67 10.74
C LEU A 103 0.92 -3.56 9.71
N LEU A 104 1.75 -3.54 8.67
CA LEU A 104 1.50 -2.77 7.47
C LEU A 104 1.16 -3.72 6.33
N VAL A 105 0.10 -3.42 5.60
CA VAL A 105 -0.29 -4.16 4.39
C VAL A 105 -0.32 -3.19 3.22
N GLY A 106 0.36 -3.52 2.14
CA GLY A 106 0.38 -2.68 0.95
C GLY A 106 0.08 -3.46 -0.32
N HIS A 107 -0.75 -2.88 -1.18
CA HIS A 107 -1.09 -3.45 -2.48
C HIS A 107 -0.46 -2.64 -3.60
N SER A 108 0.21 -3.30 -4.55
CA SER A 108 0.86 -2.66 -5.70
C SER A 108 1.81 -1.54 -5.26
N LEU A 109 1.69 -0.29 -5.75
CA LEU A 109 2.51 0.84 -5.31
C LEU A 109 2.40 1.09 -3.79
N GLY A 110 1.23 0.84 -3.18
CA GLY A 110 1.08 0.87 -1.72
C GLY A 110 1.97 -0.17 -1.02
N GLY A 111 2.30 -1.28 -1.69
CA GLY A 111 3.28 -2.27 -1.22
C GLY A 111 4.70 -1.70 -1.20
N ALA A 112 5.12 -1.00 -2.25
CA ALA A 112 6.39 -0.27 -2.26
C ALA A 112 6.43 0.82 -1.16
N ALA A 113 5.30 1.51 -0.94
CA ALA A 113 5.20 2.53 0.11
C ALA A 113 5.38 1.96 1.51
N VAL A 114 4.72 0.84 1.86
CA VAL A 114 4.88 0.23 3.20
C VAL A 114 6.30 -0.33 3.40
N LEU A 115 6.94 -0.88 2.36
CA LEU A 115 8.35 -1.28 2.41
C LEU A 115 9.27 -0.08 2.67
N ALA A 116 8.96 1.06 2.05
CA ALA A 116 9.78 2.27 2.17
C ALA A 116 9.77 2.89 3.57
N ILE A 117 8.64 2.79 4.31
CA ILE A 117 8.51 3.45 5.62
C ILE A 117 8.61 2.50 6.82
N ALA A 118 8.44 1.20 6.63
CA ALA A 118 8.34 0.27 7.76
C ALA A 118 9.52 0.35 8.73
N GLY A 119 10.73 0.56 8.24
CA GLY A 119 11.92 0.75 9.08
C GLY A 119 11.94 2.05 9.90
N GLN A 120 11.04 2.99 9.62
CA GLN A 120 10.90 4.26 10.33
C GLN A 120 9.79 4.22 11.40
N VAL A 121 9.07 3.10 11.50
CA VAL A 121 7.95 2.91 12.45
C VAL A 121 8.31 1.78 13.42
N PRO A 122 8.87 2.08 14.59
CA PRO A 122 9.45 1.08 15.48
C PRO A 122 8.43 0.09 16.06
N GLU A 123 7.15 0.41 16.02
CA GLU A 123 6.08 -0.48 16.49
C GLU A 123 5.72 -1.56 15.48
N VAL A 124 6.05 -1.38 14.19
CA VAL A 124 5.76 -2.36 13.14
C VAL A 124 6.59 -3.62 13.35
N ARG A 125 5.92 -4.76 13.39
CA ARG A 125 6.50 -6.09 13.57
C ARG A 125 6.37 -6.95 12.33
N ALA A 126 5.39 -6.65 11.47
CA ALA A 126 5.12 -7.39 10.26
C ALA A 126 4.73 -6.47 9.10
N VAL A 127 5.19 -6.81 7.92
CA VAL A 127 4.83 -6.14 6.67
C VAL A 127 4.34 -7.21 5.69
N ALA A 128 3.21 -6.98 5.05
CA ALA A 128 2.71 -7.84 3.97
C ALA A 128 2.53 -7.02 2.69
N THR A 129 3.09 -7.49 1.59
CA THR A 129 2.92 -6.89 0.27
C THR A 129 2.12 -7.79 -0.63
N ILE A 130 1.24 -7.22 -1.46
CA ILE A 130 0.41 -7.92 -2.43
C ILE A 130 0.65 -7.29 -3.80
N GLY A 131 1.21 -8.04 -4.75
CA GLY A 131 1.46 -7.56 -6.10
C GLY A 131 2.34 -6.29 -6.16
N ALA A 132 3.29 -6.14 -5.23
CA ALA A 132 4.11 -4.94 -5.11
C ALA A 132 5.30 -4.96 -6.08
N PRO A 133 5.66 -3.81 -6.68
CA PRO A 133 6.94 -3.65 -7.35
C PRO A 133 8.07 -3.52 -6.33
N ALA A 134 9.25 -4.01 -6.68
CA ALA A 134 10.47 -3.87 -5.89
C ALA A 134 10.99 -2.41 -5.91
N ASP A 135 10.68 -1.69 -6.97
CA ASP A 135 11.06 -0.30 -7.20
C ASP A 135 9.78 0.51 -7.53
N PRO A 136 9.47 1.61 -6.80
CA PRO A 136 8.33 2.46 -7.11
C PRO A 136 8.39 3.05 -8.53
N ALA A 137 9.57 3.21 -9.13
CA ALA A 137 9.72 3.68 -10.51
C ALA A 137 9.08 2.72 -11.53
N HIS A 138 8.82 1.46 -11.17
CA HIS A 138 8.07 0.52 -12.02
C HIS A 138 6.69 1.05 -12.46
N VAL A 139 6.07 1.93 -11.66
CA VAL A 139 4.77 2.52 -12.00
C VAL A 139 4.79 3.32 -13.30
N VAL A 140 5.96 3.85 -13.69
CA VAL A 140 6.16 4.66 -14.89
C VAL A 140 5.83 3.87 -16.17
N HIS A 141 5.96 2.54 -16.15
CA HIS A 141 5.57 1.69 -17.29
C HIS A 141 4.07 1.75 -17.62
N GLN A 142 3.22 2.24 -16.70
CA GLN A 142 1.79 2.38 -16.95
C GLN A 142 1.44 3.59 -17.84
N PHE A 143 2.40 4.49 -18.08
CA PHE A 143 2.27 5.70 -18.90
C PHE A 143 3.59 6.03 -19.63
N GLU A 144 4.26 4.99 -20.13
CA GLU A 144 5.55 5.15 -20.80
C GLU A 144 5.45 5.97 -22.09
N ASP A 145 4.31 5.94 -22.76
CA ASP A 145 4.05 6.68 -24.00
C ASP A 145 4.02 8.20 -23.78
N GLU A 146 3.64 8.66 -22.57
CA GLU A 146 3.51 10.08 -22.22
C GLU A 146 4.78 10.66 -21.54
N ILE A 147 5.82 9.86 -21.29
CA ILE A 147 7.01 10.29 -20.56
C ILE A 147 7.73 11.46 -21.26
N ASP A 148 7.84 11.40 -22.58
CA ASP A 148 8.53 12.44 -23.33
C ASP A 148 7.75 13.76 -23.30
N GLU A 149 6.42 13.71 -23.35
CA GLU A 149 5.55 14.88 -23.18
C GLU A 149 5.70 15.46 -21.75
N ILE A 150 5.63 14.61 -20.72
CA ILE A 150 5.82 15.05 -19.32
C ILE A 150 7.18 15.75 -19.15
N ARG A 151 8.25 15.23 -19.78
CA ARG A 151 9.58 15.84 -19.69
C ARG A 151 9.68 17.17 -20.43
N ALA A 152 9.05 17.28 -21.60
CA ALA A 152 9.08 18.48 -22.43
C ALA A 152 8.21 19.59 -21.85
N ASP A 153 6.94 19.29 -21.56
CA ASP A 153 5.92 20.27 -21.21
C ASP A 153 5.74 20.47 -19.69
N GLY A 154 6.35 19.57 -18.89
CA GLY A 154 6.28 19.63 -17.43
C GLY A 154 5.18 18.71 -16.84
N GLU A 155 4.14 18.43 -17.61
CA GLU A 155 3.04 17.52 -17.24
C GLU A 155 2.37 16.94 -18.48
N ALA A 156 1.66 15.81 -18.32
CA ALA A 156 0.75 15.27 -19.32
C ALA A 156 -0.46 14.60 -18.66
N GLU A 157 -1.56 14.51 -19.40
CA GLU A 157 -2.70 13.68 -19.04
C GLU A 157 -2.44 12.23 -19.44
N VAL A 158 -2.47 11.33 -18.47
CA VAL A 158 -2.30 9.89 -18.66
C VAL A 158 -3.58 9.14 -18.33
N ARG A 159 -3.79 7.95 -18.91
CA ARG A 159 -4.96 7.11 -18.61
C ARG A 159 -4.59 5.92 -17.76
N LEU A 160 -4.98 5.96 -16.47
CA LEU A 160 -4.69 4.90 -15.50
C LEU A 160 -6.01 4.24 -15.05
N GLY A 161 -6.14 2.95 -15.28
CA GLY A 161 -7.39 2.23 -14.97
C GLY A 161 -8.62 2.79 -15.69
N GLY A 162 -8.43 3.36 -16.89
CA GLY A 162 -9.49 3.98 -17.70
C GLY A 162 -9.90 5.39 -17.31
N ARG A 163 -9.30 5.97 -16.26
CA ARG A 163 -9.54 7.35 -15.79
C ARG A 163 -8.38 8.27 -16.17
N PRO A 164 -8.64 9.55 -16.48
CA PRO A 164 -7.60 10.52 -16.73
C PRO A 164 -6.96 10.98 -15.41
N PHE A 165 -5.65 11.17 -15.43
CA PHE A 165 -4.85 11.76 -14.35
C PHE A 165 -3.77 12.64 -14.96
N THR A 166 -3.45 13.75 -14.31
CA THR A 166 -2.27 14.56 -14.68
C THR A 166 -1.07 14.08 -13.90
N ILE A 167 0.02 13.75 -14.61
CA ILE A 167 1.33 13.43 -14.03
C ILE A 167 2.29 14.55 -14.34
N ARG A 168 2.96 15.07 -13.32
CA ARG A 168 3.98 16.11 -13.47
C ARG A 168 5.39 15.54 -13.46
N ARG A 169 6.33 16.32 -13.99
CA ARG A 169 7.76 15.97 -14.07
C ARG A 169 8.37 15.65 -12.70
N GLU A 170 7.87 16.31 -11.65
CA GLU A 170 8.29 16.10 -10.27
C GLU A 170 8.04 14.67 -9.80
N PHE A 171 6.94 14.04 -10.24
CA PHE A 171 6.66 12.64 -9.97
C PHE A 171 7.74 11.72 -10.54
N LEU A 172 8.14 11.94 -11.81
CA LEU A 172 9.20 11.15 -12.46
C LEU A 172 10.54 11.30 -11.74
N ALA A 173 10.89 12.54 -11.36
CA ALA A 173 12.12 12.83 -10.63
C ALA A 173 12.11 12.17 -9.23
N ASP A 174 10.99 12.23 -8.53
CA ASP A 174 10.84 11.69 -7.19
C ASP A 174 10.94 10.16 -7.15
N VAL A 175 10.24 9.45 -8.05
CA VAL A 175 10.33 7.99 -8.08
C VAL A 175 11.72 7.50 -8.49
N ALA A 176 12.41 8.23 -9.38
CA ALA A 176 13.77 7.90 -9.79
C ALA A 176 14.82 8.16 -8.69
N ALA A 177 14.53 9.03 -7.73
CA ALA A 177 15.41 9.36 -6.61
C ALA A 177 15.28 8.40 -5.43
N GLN A 178 14.33 7.44 -5.45
CA GLN A 178 14.14 6.48 -4.38
C GLN A 178 15.29 5.46 -4.32
N ASP A 179 15.58 4.99 -3.13
CA ASP A 179 16.51 3.86 -2.90
C ASP A 179 15.75 2.69 -2.25
N PRO A 180 14.99 1.92 -3.04
CA PRO A 180 14.20 0.81 -2.51
C PRO A 180 15.08 -0.34 -2.01
N ASP A 181 16.23 -0.55 -2.60
CA ASP A 181 17.14 -1.65 -2.26
C ASP A 181 17.67 -1.49 -0.83
N ALA A 182 18.15 -0.30 -0.48
CA ALA A 182 18.62 -0.01 0.88
C ALA A 182 17.49 -0.12 1.91
N ARG A 183 16.29 0.37 1.57
CA ARG A 183 15.12 0.31 2.47
C ARG A 183 14.65 -1.12 2.73
N ILE A 184 14.54 -1.95 1.68
CA ILE A 184 14.18 -3.37 1.81
C ILE A 184 15.24 -4.14 2.59
N ALA A 185 16.52 -3.90 2.32
CA ALA A 185 17.63 -4.54 3.02
C ALA A 185 17.73 -4.11 4.50
N ALA A 186 17.28 -2.90 4.84
CA ALA A 186 17.27 -2.38 6.21
C ALA A 186 16.04 -2.79 7.02
N LEU A 187 15.04 -3.44 6.41
CA LEU A 187 13.80 -3.82 7.07
C LEU A 187 14.06 -4.81 8.22
N ASP A 188 13.70 -4.44 9.44
CA ASP A 188 13.83 -5.30 10.63
C ASP A 188 12.51 -6.02 11.01
N ALA A 189 11.38 -5.66 10.39
CA ALA A 189 10.11 -6.35 10.57
C ALA A 189 10.06 -7.64 9.72
N ALA A 190 9.24 -8.60 10.17
CA ALA A 190 8.95 -9.78 9.37
C ALA A 190 8.24 -9.41 8.06
N LEU A 191 8.64 -10.02 6.94
CA LEU A 191 8.11 -9.69 5.62
C LEU A 191 7.38 -10.89 5.00
N LEU A 192 6.14 -10.64 4.57
CA LEU A 192 5.38 -11.54 3.71
C LEU A 192 5.23 -10.91 2.33
N VAL A 193 5.78 -11.56 1.32
CA VAL A 193 5.61 -11.19 -0.09
C VAL A 193 4.55 -12.08 -0.70
N MET A 194 3.47 -11.51 -1.21
CA MET A 194 2.39 -12.23 -1.87
C MET A 194 2.26 -11.73 -3.30
N HIS A 195 2.27 -12.63 -4.29
CA HIS A 195 2.24 -12.23 -5.69
C HIS A 195 1.59 -13.30 -6.56
N SER A 196 0.83 -12.88 -7.56
CA SER A 196 0.26 -13.79 -8.54
C SER A 196 1.26 -14.10 -9.65
N PRO A 197 1.47 -15.38 -10.02
CA PRO A 197 2.31 -15.76 -11.16
C PRO A 197 1.77 -15.25 -12.51
N VAL A 198 0.49 -14.91 -12.57
CA VAL A 198 -0.17 -14.45 -13.80
C VAL A 198 -0.45 -12.95 -13.80
N ASP A 199 0.12 -12.21 -12.82
CA ASP A 199 0.02 -10.75 -12.77
C ASP A 199 0.68 -10.13 -14.01
N ARG A 200 -0.10 -9.32 -14.74
CA ARG A 200 0.35 -8.65 -15.97
C ARG A 200 0.64 -7.16 -15.80
N VAL A 201 0.41 -6.63 -14.61
CA VAL A 201 0.68 -5.23 -14.28
C VAL A 201 2.04 -5.10 -13.59
N VAL A 202 2.27 -5.96 -12.60
CA VAL A 202 3.54 -6.09 -11.90
C VAL A 202 3.99 -7.54 -12.02
N GLY A 203 5.07 -7.81 -12.74
CA GLY A 203 5.57 -9.16 -12.96
C GLY A 203 6.04 -9.82 -11.66
N ILE A 204 5.94 -11.15 -11.58
CA ILE A 204 6.35 -11.93 -10.40
C ILE A 204 7.85 -11.81 -10.08
N ASP A 205 8.67 -11.43 -11.05
CA ASP A 205 10.08 -11.10 -10.87
C ASP A 205 10.30 -9.99 -9.83
N GLN A 206 9.35 -9.06 -9.72
CA GLN A 206 9.37 -8.01 -8.70
C GLN A 206 9.27 -8.59 -7.28
N ALA A 207 8.43 -9.59 -7.09
CA ALA A 207 8.34 -10.31 -5.81
C ALA A 207 9.64 -11.06 -5.50
N ALA A 208 10.26 -11.69 -6.51
CA ALA A 208 11.56 -12.35 -6.36
C ALA A 208 12.65 -11.34 -5.96
N ALA A 209 12.63 -10.13 -6.55
CA ALA A 209 13.57 -9.06 -6.23
C ALA A 209 13.40 -8.56 -4.78
N ILE A 210 12.16 -8.29 -4.33
CA ILE A 210 11.87 -7.94 -2.93
C ILE A 210 12.37 -9.03 -1.99
N TYR A 211 12.00 -10.29 -2.29
CA TYR A 211 12.35 -11.41 -1.44
C TYR A 211 13.87 -11.62 -1.34
N ALA A 212 14.60 -11.47 -2.45
CA ALA A 212 16.05 -11.63 -2.46
C ALA A 212 16.76 -10.59 -1.57
N ARG A 213 16.29 -9.33 -1.60
CA ARG A 213 16.90 -8.21 -0.87
C ARG A 213 16.60 -8.20 0.62
N ALA A 214 15.40 -8.65 1.01
CA ALA A 214 14.96 -8.61 2.41
C ALA A 214 15.74 -9.58 3.28
N LYS A 215 15.92 -9.22 4.56
CA LYS A 215 16.42 -10.10 5.60
C LYS A 215 15.35 -11.07 6.09
N HIS A 216 15.77 -12.11 6.80
CA HIS A 216 14.83 -12.95 7.55
C HIS A 216 14.38 -12.25 8.87
N PRO A 217 13.15 -12.52 9.35
CA PRO A 217 12.19 -13.48 8.81
C PRO A 217 11.45 -12.97 7.57
N LYS A 218 11.45 -13.76 6.51
CA LYS A 218 10.71 -13.46 5.27
C LYS A 218 10.03 -14.70 4.72
N SER A 219 8.88 -14.51 4.09
CA SER A 219 8.08 -15.57 3.47
C SER A 219 7.57 -15.11 2.11
N PHE A 220 7.38 -16.04 1.19
CA PHE A 220 6.73 -15.81 -0.10
C PHE A 220 5.52 -16.74 -0.23
N ILE A 221 4.42 -16.20 -0.73
CA ILE A 221 3.22 -17.00 -1.06
C ILE A 221 2.75 -16.61 -2.46
N ALA A 222 2.64 -17.57 -3.36
CA ALA A 222 2.03 -17.38 -4.66
C ALA A 222 0.50 -17.24 -4.51
N LEU A 223 -0.08 -16.24 -5.14
CA LEU A 223 -1.53 -16.05 -5.26
C LEU A 223 -1.97 -16.61 -6.62
N ASP A 224 -1.97 -17.95 -6.74
CA ASP A 224 -2.20 -18.63 -8.01
C ASP A 224 -3.55 -18.24 -8.62
N GLY A 225 -3.52 -17.73 -9.87
CA GLY A 225 -4.69 -17.35 -10.63
C GLY A 225 -5.35 -16.03 -10.27
N ALA A 226 -4.90 -15.36 -9.19
CA ALA A 226 -5.43 -14.05 -8.81
C ALA A 226 -5.03 -12.97 -9.84
N ASP A 227 -5.92 -12.04 -10.13
CA ASP A 227 -5.56 -10.86 -10.91
C ASP A 227 -4.86 -9.80 -10.03
N HIS A 228 -4.18 -8.84 -10.69
CA HIS A 228 -3.43 -7.78 -9.98
C HIS A 228 -4.28 -7.03 -8.94
N LEU A 229 -5.54 -6.74 -9.26
CA LEU A 229 -6.43 -5.93 -8.40
C LEU A 229 -7.18 -6.75 -7.35
N LEU A 230 -6.95 -8.06 -7.26
CA LEU A 230 -7.70 -8.97 -6.39
C LEU A 230 -9.22 -8.76 -6.54
N THR A 231 -9.69 -8.75 -7.80
CA THR A 231 -11.11 -8.53 -8.08
C THR A 231 -11.97 -9.70 -7.62
N GLY A 232 -11.39 -10.91 -7.54
CA GLY A 232 -12.00 -12.09 -6.94
C GLY A 232 -12.14 -11.92 -5.43
N ARG A 233 -13.39 -12.02 -4.94
CA ARG A 233 -13.66 -11.91 -3.49
C ARG A 233 -13.01 -13.04 -2.70
N GLU A 234 -12.91 -14.23 -3.29
CA GLU A 234 -12.31 -15.41 -2.68
C GLU A 234 -10.79 -15.24 -2.57
N ASP A 235 -10.13 -14.69 -3.62
CA ASP A 235 -8.69 -14.42 -3.61
C ASP A 235 -8.32 -13.41 -2.53
N ALA A 236 -9.09 -12.31 -2.42
CA ALA A 236 -8.88 -11.32 -1.38
C ALA A 236 -9.09 -11.88 0.03
N ALA A 237 -10.11 -12.74 0.22
CA ALA A 237 -10.38 -13.38 1.51
C ALA A 237 -9.27 -14.39 1.87
N TRP A 238 -8.79 -15.14 0.88
CA TRP A 238 -7.68 -16.08 1.05
C TRP A 238 -6.39 -15.35 1.40
N ALA A 239 -6.03 -14.31 0.64
CA ALA A 239 -4.87 -13.47 0.93
C ALA A 239 -4.90 -12.93 2.37
N ALA A 240 -6.05 -12.39 2.80
CA ALA A 240 -6.21 -11.88 4.16
C ALA A 240 -6.07 -12.97 5.24
N SER A 241 -6.60 -14.16 4.99
CA SER A 241 -6.47 -15.29 5.92
C SER A 241 -5.01 -15.72 6.07
N LEU A 242 -4.26 -15.73 4.97
CA LEU A 242 -2.82 -16.01 4.99
C LEU A 242 -2.04 -14.93 5.74
N ILE A 243 -2.33 -13.66 5.50
CA ILE A 243 -1.71 -12.54 6.23
C ILE A 243 -1.98 -12.67 7.72
N ALA A 244 -3.24 -12.89 8.12
CA ALA A 244 -3.62 -13.02 9.52
C ALA A 244 -2.93 -14.21 10.21
N ALA A 245 -2.94 -15.39 9.58
CA ALA A 245 -2.30 -16.58 10.12
C ALA A 245 -0.78 -16.43 10.23
N TRP A 246 -0.15 -15.89 9.18
CA TRP A 246 1.29 -15.69 9.14
C TRP A 246 1.76 -14.63 10.14
N SER A 247 1.04 -13.50 10.22
CA SER A 247 1.44 -12.39 11.08
C SER A 247 1.19 -12.64 12.57
N ALA A 248 0.29 -13.55 12.94
CA ALA A 248 -0.10 -13.81 14.32
C ALA A 248 1.10 -13.94 15.28
N ARG A 249 2.13 -14.71 14.89
CA ARG A 249 3.34 -14.90 15.70
C ARG A 249 4.19 -13.65 15.93
N TYR A 250 3.95 -12.57 15.17
CA TYR A 250 4.69 -11.31 15.25
C TYR A 250 3.89 -10.19 15.92
N LEU A 251 2.56 -10.38 16.05
CA LEU A 251 1.64 -9.36 16.56
C LEU A 251 1.35 -9.48 18.06
N ASP A 252 1.61 -10.64 18.64
CA ASP A 252 1.44 -10.92 20.09
C ASP A 252 2.50 -10.25 20.95
#